data_efab551612f630ce391a9a80e657af31
#
_entry.id   efab551612f630ce391a9a80e657af31
#
_cell.length_a   1.000
_cell.length_b   1.000
_cell.length_c   1.000
_cell.angle_alpha   90.00
_cell.angle_beta   90.00
_cell.angle_gamma   90.00
#
_symmetry.space_group_name_H-M   'P 1'
#
loop_
_entity.id
_entity.type
_entity.pdbx_description
1 polymer ?
#
loop_
_entity_poly.entity_id
_entity_poly.type
_entity_poly.pdbx_seq_one_letter_code
_entity_poly.pdbx_strand_id
1 'polypeptide(L)'
;MAIQAIPIVIAIALFLVNLIDLLTQTPAAPYAWSLVLSGGVVIASIVPLGAARSQANFTMSDMKAPRAMFERLPAWGQRASWAHQNSFEAFTLHAPAALLALLAVLQMGPLGGLAIPAALLQPVLRLVYLPAYVANVPPLRGLCWAGGLSCTGILYLEGLRALIAGA
;
A
#
# COMPACT_ATOMS: atom_id res chain seq x y z
N MET A 1 -12.86 35.40 -5.82
CA MET A 1 -12.40 34.00 -5.88
C MET A 1 -11.94 33.44 -4.52
N ALA A 2 -11.41 34.23 -3.59
CA ALA A 2 -10.94 33.70 -2.28
C ALA A 2 -12.07 33.23 -1.34
N ILE A 3 -13.24 33.82 -1.37
CA ILE A 3 -14.35 33.52 -0.44
C ILE A 3 -15.00 32.14 -0.69
N GLN A 4 -14.96 31.62 -1.92
CA GLN A 4 -15.52 30.31 -2.27
C GLN A 4 -14.58 29.12 -1.91
N ALA A 5 -13.30 29.38 -1.66
CA ALA A 5 -12.34 28.33 -1.29
C ALA A 5 -12.41 27.93 0.18
N ILE A 6 -12.87 28.83 1.07
CA ILE A 6 -12.92 28.60 2.52
C ILE A 6 -13.79 27.40 2.91
N PRO A 7 -15.04 27.23 2.40
CA PRO A 7 -15.86 26.08 2.75
C PRO A 7 -15.27 24.75 2.26
N ILE A 8 -14.57 24.74 1.12
CA ILE A 8 -13.91 23.55 0.58
C ILE A 8 -12.73 23.15 1.47
N VAL A 9 -11.91 24.09 1.90
CA VAL A 9 -10.79 23.83 2.82
C VAL A 9 -11.27 23.30 4.16
N ILE A 10 -12.34 23.86 4.71
CA ILE A 10 -12.95 23.39 5.96
C ILE A 10 -13.50 21.95 5.77
N ALA A 11 -14.20 21.67 4.68
CA ALA A 11 -14.72 20.35 4.41
C ALA A 11 -13.61 19.30 4.27
N ILE A 12 -12.52 19.62 3.59
CA ILE A 12 -11.34 18.76 3.48
C ILE A 12 -10.70 18.55 4.86
N ALA A 13 -10.54 19.60 5.66
CA ALA A 13 -9.98 19.49 7.00
C ALA A 13 -10.82 18.59 7.91
N LEU A 14 -12.14 18.77 7.92
CA LEU A 14 -13.07 17.92 8.67
C LEU A 14 -13.03 16.47 8.19
N PHE A 15 -12.98 16.23 6.88
CA PHE A 15 -12.83 14.89 6.31
C PHE A 15 -11.52 14.25 6.78
N LEU A 16 -10.39 14.97 6.73
CA LEU A 16 -9.09 14.45 7.17
C LEU A 16 -9.07 14.15 8.66
N VAL A 17 -9.67 15.01 9.51
CA VAL A 17 -9.79 14.75 10.96
C VAL A 17 -10.59 13.49 11.21
N ASN A 18 -11.78 13.34 10.60
CA ASN A 18 -12.59 12.13 10.75
C ASN A 18 -11.88 10.87 10.24
N LEU A 19 -11.10 10.99 9.15
CA LEU A 19 -10.30 9.89 8.63
C LEU A 19 -9.19 9.50 9.61
N ILE A 20 -8.48 10.47 10.18
CA ILE A 20 -7.45 10.22 11.20
C ILE A 20 -8.07 9.56 12.42
N ASP A 21 -9.20 10.06 12.91
CA ASP A 21 -9.91 9.47 14.04
C ASP A 21 -10.30 8.02 13.74
N LEU A 22 -10.85 7.73 12.55
CA LEU A 22 -11.19 6.37 12.14
C LEU A 22 -9.95 5.44 12.10
N LEU A 23 -8.81 5.96 11.63
CA LEU A 23 -7.57 5.20 11.50
C LEU A 23 -6.86 4.98 12.84
N THR A 24 -7.21 5.75 13.88
CA THR A 24 -6.51 5.76 15.18
C THR A 24 -7.43 5.54 16.39
N GLN A 25 -8.68 5.12 16.18
CA GLN A 25 -9.70 4.92 17.23
C GLN A 25 -9.22 4.04 18.40
N THR A 26 -8.40 3.04 18.10
CA THR A 26 -7.79 2.17 19.10
C THR A 26 -6.31 2.00 18.78
N PRO A 27 -5.46 1.63 19.76
CA PRO A 27 -4.06 1.34 19.49
C PRO A 27 -3.82 0.29 18.40
N ALA A 28 -4.77 -0.61 18.19
CA ALA A 28 -4.71 -1.68 17.17
C ALA A 28 -5.14 -1.21 15.77
N ALA A 29 -6.00 -0.18 15.68
CA ALA A 29 -6.62 0.25 14.43
C ALA A 29 -5.62 0.59 13.30
N PRO A 30 -4.50 1.31 13.53
CA PRO A 30 -3.53 1.62 12.47
C PRO A 30 -2.96 0.38 11.77
N TYR A 31 -2.70 -0.68 12.52
CA TYR A 31 -2.13 -1.92 12.00
C TYR A 31 -3.15 -2.75 11.23
N ALA A 32 -4.38 -2.80 11.71
CA ALA A 32 -5.49 -3.42 10.99
C ALA A 32 -5.77 -2.70 9.67
N TRP A 33 -5.83 -1.37 9.68
CA TRP A 33 -5.97 -0.57 8.46
C TRP A 33 -4.79 -0.72 7.51
N SER A 34 -3.57 -0.81 8.02
CA SER A 34 -2.38 -1.07 7.21
C SER A 34 -2.53 -2.36 6.38
N LEU A 35 -3.03 -3.43 6.99
CA LEU A 35 -3.30 -4.70 6.31
C LEU A 35 -4.37 -4.56 5.22
N VAL A 36 -5.51 -3.96 5.56
CA VAL A 36 -6.62 -3.78 4.63
C VAL A 36 -6.22 -2.90 3.44
N LEU A 37 -5.58 -1.76 3.70
CA LEU A 37 -5.15 -0.82 2.66
C LEU A 37 -4.06 -1.41 1.77
N SER A 38 -3.09 -2.12 2.34
CA SER A 38 -2.03 -2.79 1.56
C SER A 38 -2.60 -3.89 0.66
N GLY A 39 -3.56 -4.68 1.15
CA GLY A 39 -4.31 -5.63 0.33
C GLY A 39 -5.12 -4.92 -0.78
N GLY A 40 -5.75 -3.79 -0.44
CA GLY A 40 -6.45 -2.94 -1.40
C GLY A 40 -5.53 -2.43 -2.53
N VAL A 41 -4.29 -2.07 -2.23
CA VAL A 41 -3.29 -1.68 -3.25
C VAL A 41 -2.98 -2.84 -4.20
N VAL A 42 -2.86 -4.07 -3.69
CA VAL A 42 -2.68 -5.25 -4.55
C VAL A 42 -3.86 -5.42 -5.51
N ILE A 43 -5.10 -5.27 -5.01
CA ILE A 43 -6.29 -5.35 -5.85
C ILE A 43 -6.30 -4.19 -6.87
N ALA A 44 -6.02 -2.96 -6.45
CA ALA A 44 -5.98 -1.79 -7.33
C ALA A 44 -4.94 -1.93 -8.46
N SER A 45 -3.84 -2.63 -8.21
CA SER A 45 -2.79 -2.88 -9.22
C SER A 45 -3.26 -3.76 -10.40
N ILE A 46 -4.39 -4.47 -10.26
CA ILE A 46 -5.02 -5.23 -11.34
C ILE A 46 -5.60 -4.28 -12.43
N VAL A 47 -6.04 -3.09 -12.03
CA VAL A 47 -6.74 -2.15 -12.94
C VAL A 47 -5.88 -1.76 -14.16
N PRO A 48 -4.66 -1.21 -13.99
CA PRO A 48 -3.82 -0.87 -15.14
C PRO A 48 -3.40 -2.12 -15.94
N LEU A 49 -3.19 -3.26 -15.30
CA LEU A 49 -2.88 -4.51 -15.99
C LEU A 49 -4.06 -5.01 -16.84
N GLY A 50 -5.28 -4.93 -16.31
CA GLY A 50 -6.51 -5.28 -17.05
C GLY A 50 -6.72 -4.37 -18.26
N ALA A 51 -6.52 -3.06 -18.10
CA ALA A 51 -6.57 -2.08 -19.18
C ALA A 51 -5.53 -2.37 -20.27
N ALA A 52 -4.32 -2.76 -19.91
CA ALA A 52 -3.29 -3.13 -20.87
C ALA A 52 -3.64 -4.42 -21.64
N ARG A 53 -4.21 -5.41 -20.96
CA ARG A 53 -4.66 -6.66 -21.60
C ARG A 53 -5.79 -6.40 -22.62
N SER A 54 -6.74 -5.53 -22.33
CA SER A 54 -7.79 -5.18 -23.27
C SER A 54 -7.26 -4.53 -24.56
N GLN A 55 -6.14 -3.80 -24.47
CA GLN A 55 -5.46 -3.22 -25.63
C GLN A 55 -4.57 -4.20 -26.40
N ALA A 56 -4.28 -5.36 -25.85
CA ALA A 56 -3.42 -6.39 -26.44
C ALA A 56 -4.22 -7.49 -27.20
N ASN A 57 -5.40 -7.13 -27.74
CA ASN A 57 -6.27 -8.07 -28.47
C ASN A 57 -6.57 -9.33 -27.64
N PHE A 58 -7.05 -9.15 -26.41
CA PHE A 58 -7.44 -10.24 -25.52
C PHE A 58 -8.51 -11.10 -26.18
N THR A 59 -8.31 -12.43 -26.15
CA THR A 59 -9.24 -13.46 -26.62
C THR A 59 -9.60 -14.44 -25.53
N MET A 60 -10.70 -15.17 -25.66
CA MET A 60 -11.10 -16.18 -24.68
C MET A 60 -10.06 -17.31 -24.53
N SER A 61 -9.24 -17.56 -25.53
CA SER A 61 -8.14 -18.53 -25.45
C SER A 61 -7.02 -18.10 -24.50
N ASP A 62 -6.83 -16.79 -24.32
CA ASP A 62 -5.81 -16.22 -23.40
C ASP A 62 -6.15 -16.49 -21.92
N MET A 63 -7.40 -16.82 -21.61
CA MET A 63 -7.80 -17.23 -20.26
C MET A 63 -7.09 -18.51 -19.78
N LYS A 64 -6.66 -19.36 -20.71
CA LYS A 64 -5.91 -20.58 -20.37
C LYS A 64 -4.49 -20.30 -19.86
N ALA A 65 -3.88 -19.20 -20.36
CA ALA A 65 -2.52 -18.80 -20.00
C ALA A 65 -2.39 -17.27 -20.00
N PRO A 66 -3.02 -16.53 -19.06
CA PRO A 66 -3.06 -15.07 -19.09
C PRO A 66 -1.67 -14.40 -19.01
N ARG A 67 -0.68 -15.08 -18.43
CA ARG A 67 0.69 -14.58 -18.34
C ARG A 67 1.44 -14.60 -19.67
N ALA A 68 1.05 -15.49 -20.60
CA ALA A 68 1.64 -15.55 -21.95
C ALA A 68 1.31 -14.32 -22.80
N MET A 69 0.33 -13.50 -22.40
CA MET A 69 0.04 -12.23 -23.06
C MET A 69 1.12 -11.17 -22.85
N PHE A 70 2.08 -11.36 -21.93
CA PHE A 70 3.07 -10.34 -21.56
C PHE A 70 3.77 -9.72 -22.77
N GLU A 71 4.21 -10.54 -23.72
CA GLU A 71 4.93 -10.10 -24.94
C GLU A 71 4.07 -9.24 -25.87
N ARG A 72 2.74 -9.35 -25.78
CA ARG A 72 1.79 -8.57 -26.59
C ARG A 72 1.36 -7.26 -25.92
N LEU A 73 1.68 -7.09 -24.62
CA LEU A 73 1.32 -5.87 -23.91
C LEU A 73 2.11 -4.66 -24.42
N PRO A 74 1.48 -3.48 -24.51
CA PRO A 74 2.23 -2.26 -24.75
C PRO A 74 3.25 -2.01 -23.64
N ALA A 75 4.29 -1.22 -23.88
CA ALA A 75 5.40 -1.01 -22.92
C ALA A 75 4.93 -0.56 -21.53
N TRP A 76 3.89 0.30 -21.44
CA TRP A 76 3.31 0.67 -20.16
C TRP A 76 2.56 -0.49 -19.49
N GLY A 77 1.96 -1.39 -20.29
CA GLY A 77 1.27 -2.59 -19.81
C GLY A 77 2.22 -3.64 -19.25
N GLN A 78 3.41 -3.80 -19.85
CA GLN A 78 4.47 -4.64 -19.29
C GLN A 78 4.91 -4.09 -17.93
N ARG A 79 5.08 -2.75 -17.81
CA ARG A 79 5.35 -2.10 -16.52
C ARG A 79 4.21 -2.29 -15.52
N ALA A 80 2.95 -2.24 -15.95
CA ALA A 80 1.79 -2.54 -15.10
C ALA A 80 1.82 -3.99 -14.57
N SER A 81 2.24 -4.94 -15.40
CA SER A 81 2.43 -6.33 -14.99
C SER A 81 3.51 -6.47 -13.91
N TRP A 82 4.65 -5.82 -14.09
CA TRP A 82 5.71 -5.81 -13.07
C TRP A 82 5.31 -5.07 -11.80
N ALA A 83 4.57 -3.97 -11.92
CA ALA A 83 4.05 -3.24 -10.76
C ALA A 83 3.07 -4.10 -9.95
N HIS A 84 2.20 -4.86 -10.62
CA HIS A 84 1.28 -5.79 -9.99
C HIS A 84 2.03 -6.90 -9.25
N GLN A 85 3.01 -7.56 -9.90
CA GLN A 85 3.85 -8.57 -9.26
C GLN A 85 4.56 -8.01 -8.02
N ASN A 86 5.22 -6.85 -8.15
CA ASN A 86 5.91 -6.23 -7.03
C ASN A 86 4.95 -5.79 -5.89
N SER A 87 3.67 -5.54 -6.20
CA SER A 87 2.68 -5.26 -5.17
C SER A 87 2.38 -6.50 -4.32
N PHE A 88 2.32 -7.70 -4.92
CA PHE A 88 2.24 -8.97 -4.18
C PHE A 88 3.48 -9.22 -3.33
N GLU A 89 4.67 -9.05 -3.90
CA GLU A 89 5.94 -9.22 -3.18
C GLU A 89 6.01 -8.29 -1.95
N ALA A 90 5.65 -7.02 -2.11
CA ALA A 90 5.61 -6.08 -1.01
C ALA A 90 4.56 -6.44 0.05
N PHE A 91 3.38 -6.91 -0.37
CA PHE A 91 2.33 -7.35 0.56
C PHE A 91 2.74 -8.59 1.34
N THR A 92 3.42 -9.56 0.72
CA THR A 92 3.89 -10.78 1.42
C THR A 92 4.93 -10.48 2.49
N LEU A 93 5.70 -9.40 2.34
CA LEU A 93 6.64 -8.93 3.37
C LEU A 93 5.94 -8.07 4.44
N HIS A 94 4.99 -7.23 4.01
CA HIS A 94 4.35 -6.26 4.90
C HIS A 94 3.26 -6.88 5.79
N ALA A 95 2.46 -7.78 5.25
CA ALA A 95 1.35 -8.37 6.00
C ALA A 95 1.80 -9.08 7.29
N PRO A 96 2.85 -9.93 7.29
CA PRO A 96 3.36 -10.52 8.53
C PRO A 96 3.91 -9.48 9.51
N ALA A 97 4.56 -8.39 9.02
CA ALA A 97 5.06 -7.32 9.87
C ALA A 97 3.92 -6.56 10.56
N ALA A 98 2.87 -6.22 9.82
CA ALA A 98 1.69 -5.55 10.35
C ALA A 98 0.92 -6.46 11.32
N LEU A 99 0.82 -7.77 11.03
CA LEU A 99 0.23 -8.75 11.94
C LEU A 99 1.04 -8.90 13.23
N LEU A 100 2.38 -8.96 13.14
CA LEU A 100 3.26 -9.01 14.32
C LEU A 100 3.06 -7.77 15.20
N ALA A 101 3.03 -6.58 14.59
CA ALA A 101 2.78 -5.33 15.30
C ALA A 101 1.37 -5.30 15.92
N LEU A 102 0.34 -5.78 15.20
CA LEU A 102 -1.03 -5.89 15.71
C LEU A 102 -1.10 -6.83 16.93
N LEU A 103 -0.48 -8.01 16.84
CA LEU A 103 -0.43 -8.96 17.96
C LEU A 103 0.29 -8.35 19.17
N ALA A 104 1.43 -7.67 18.94
CA ALA A 104 2.17 -7.01 19.99
C ALA A 104 1.34 -5.93 20.70
N VAL A 105 0.60 -5.11 19.94
CA VAL A 105 -0.30 -4.09 20.53
C VAL A 105 -1.41 -4.72 21.37
N LEU A 106 -2.02 -5.81 20.89
CA LEU A 106 -3.11 -6.48 21.60
C LEU A 106 -2.64 -7.14 22.90
N GLN A 107 -1.39 -7.57 22.99
CA GLN A 107 -0.82 -8.27 24.16
C GLN A 107 -0.09 -7.34 25.11
N MET A 108 0.66 -6.37 24.58
CA MET A 108 1.61 -5.56 25.33
C MET A 108 1.20 -4.08 25.44
N GLY A 109 0.16 -3.66 24.72
CA GLY A 109 -0.24 -2.26 24.65
C GLY A 109 0.47 -1.48 23.52
N PRO A 110 0.37 -0.13 23.50
CA PRO A 110 0.85 0.72 22.41
C PRO A 110 2.35 0.52 22.12
N LEU A 111 2.69 0.44 20.83
CA LEU A 111 4.08 0.33 20.35
C LEU A 111 4.77 1.70 20.30
N GLY A 112 6.09 1.68 20.07
CA GLY A 112 6.93 2.87 19.96
C GLY A 112 6.49 3.86 18.86
N GLY A 113 6.95 5.11 19.00
CA GLY A 113 6.44 6.27 18.26
C GLY A 113 6.53 6.22 16.72
N LEU A 114 7.34 5.34 16.12
CA LEU A 114 7.45 5.19 14.68
C LEU A 114 6.51 4.11 14.10
N ALA A 115 5.89 3.26 14.93
CA ALA A 115 5.10 2.14 14.46
C ALA A 115 3.81 2.59 13.75
N ILE A 116 3.07 3.54 14.32
CA ILE A 116 1.83 4.07 13.68
C ILE A 116 2.12 4.79 12.37
N PRO A 117 3.06 5.77 12.29
CA PRO A 117 3.43 6.37 11.02
C PRO A 117 3.87 5.35 9.97
N ALA A 118 4.68 4.35 10.35
CA ALA A 118 5.12 3.31 9.43
C ALA A 118 3.96 2.46 8.91
N ALA A 119 3.00 2.08 9.78
CA ALA A 119 1.83 1.32 9.39
C ALA A 119 0.97 2.07 8.35
N LEU A 120 0.70 3.35 8.57
CA LEU A 120 -0.16 4.14 7.69
C LEU A 120 0.55 4.65 6.44
N LEU A 121 1.85 4.94 6.50
CA LEU A 121 2.62 5.45 5.37
C LEU A 121 2.90 4.37 4.32
N GLN A 122 3.11 3.12 4.72
CA GLN A 122 3.44 2.03 3.80
C GLN A 122 2.40 1.87 2.68
N PRO A 123 1.09 1.70 2.94
CA PRO A 123 0.11 1.58 1.87
C PRO A 123 0.01 2.83 0.98
N VAL A 124 0.24 4.02 1.53
CA VAL A 124 0.28 5.27 0.76
C VAL A 124 1.44 5.27 -0.22
N LEU A 125 2.65 4.90 0.24
CA LEU A 125 3.82 4.78 -0.63
C LEU A 125 3.60 3.73 -1.73
N ARG A 126 2.94 2.62 -1.41
CA ARG A 126 2.61 1.58 -2.39
C ARG A 126 1.56 2.06 -3.40
N LEU A 127 0.60 2.87 -2.97
CA LEU A 127 -0.39 3.47 -3.88
C LEU A 127 0.28 4.44 -4.87
N VAL A 128 1.23 5.28 -4.41
CA VAL A 128 2.00 6.20 -5.27
C VAL A 128 2.99 5.44 -6.18
N TYR A 129 3.53 4.33 -5.70
CA TYR A 129 4.43 3.47 -6.48
C TYR A 129 3.80 2.96 -7.78
N LEU A 130 2.51 2.61 -7.78
CA LEU A 130 1.82 2.06 -8.95
C LEU A 130 1.86 3.00 -10.17
N PRO A 131 1.32 4.23 -10.09
CA PRO A 131 1.40 5.16 -11.22
C PRO A 131 2.83 5.57 -11.56
N ALA A 132 3.72 5.70 -10.58
CA ALA A 132 5.14 5.99 -10.84
C ALA A 132 5.81 4.89 -11.66
N TYR A 133 5.46 3.62 -11.41
CA TYR A 133 5.98 2.49 -12.18
C TYR A 133 5.43 2.48 -13.61
N VAL A 134 4.10 2.58 -13.76
CA VAL A 134 3.43 2.55 -15.06
C VAL A 134 3.88 3.71 -15.95
N ALA A 135 4.00 4.93 -15.37
CA ALA A 135 4.47 6.13 -16.08
C ALA A 135 5.98 6.17 -16.30
N ASN A 136 6.73 5.17 -15.82
CA ASN A 136 8.18 5.09 -15.94
C ASN A 136 8.93 6.29 -15.32
N VAL A 137 8.64 6.58 -14.03
CA VAL A 137 9.32 7.59 -13.24
C VAL A 137 10.26 6.91 -12.22
N PRO A 138 11.51 6.51 -12.63
CA PRO A 138 12.38 5.66 -11.83
C PRO A 138 12.76 6.23 -10.45
N PRO A 139 13.07 7.53 -10.27
CA PRO A 139 13.43 8.08 -8.96
C PRO A 139 12.28 7.97 -7.96
N LEU A 140 11.07 8.35 -8.37
CA LEU A 140 9.89 8.28 -7.51
C LEU A 140 9.54 6.84 -7.15
N ARG A 141 9.61 5.94 -8.13
CA ARG A 141 9.43 4.50 -7.93
C ARG A 141 10.42 3.95 -6.89
N GLY A 142 11.70 4.30 -7.03
CA GLY A 142 12.77 3.87 -6.10
C GLY A 142 12.54 4.38 -4.67
N LEU A 143 12.18 5.66 -4.51
CA LEU A 143 11.86 6.25 -3.22
C LEU A 143 10.66 5.58 -2.55
N CYS A 144 9.57 5.35 -3.30
CA CYS A 144 8.38 4.68 -2.77
C CYS A 144 8.67 3.23 -2.37
N TRP A 145 9.49 2.51 -3.15
CA TRP A 145 9.90 1.15 -2.84
C TRP A 145 10.73 1.09 -1.56
N ALA A 146 11.78 1.88 -1.47
CA ALA A 146 12.68 1.91 -0.32
C ALA A 146 11.93 2.38 0.95
N GLY A 147 11.12 3.43 0.85
CA GLY A 147 10.30 3.93 1.95
C GLY A 147 9.30 2.89 2.45
N GLY A 148 8.61 2.19 1.55
CA GLY A 148 7.69 1.11 1.91
C GLY A 148 8.38 -0.07 2.60
N LEU A 149 9.58 -0.44 2.14
CA LEU A 149 10.38 -1.49 2.76
C LEU A 149 10.87 -1.06 4.16
N SER A 150 11.30 0.20 4.30
CA SER A 150 11.70 0.76 5.61
C SER A 150 10.55 0.76 6.61
N CYS A 151 9.33 1.16 6.19
CA CYS A 151 8.13 1.08 7.02
C CYS A 151 7.85 -0.37 7.47
N THR A 152 7.97 -1.34 6.58
CA THR A 152 7.83 -2.77 6.89
C THR A 152 8.87 -3.21 7.92
N GLY A 153 10.13 -2.82 7.76
CA GLY A 153 11.21 -3.11 8.70
C GLY A 153 10.97 -2.52 10.10
N ILE A 154 10.43 -1.30 10.17
CA ILE A 154 10.04 -0.66 11.44
C ILE A 154 8.98 -1.49 12.15
N LEU A 155 7.94 -1.96 11.45
CA LEU A 155 6.89 -2.77 12.06
C LEU A 155 7.41 -4.10 12.60
N TYR A 156 8.29 -4.78 11.86
CA TYR A 156 8.96 -5.99 12.37
C TYR A 156 9.75 -5.69 13.63
N LEU A 157 10.54 -4.62 13.62
CA LEU A 157 11.41 -4.27 14.74
C LEU A 157 10.62 -3.91 16.00
N GLU A 158 9.62 -3.02 15.87
CA GLU A 158 8.82 -2.56 17.00
C GLU A 158 7.92 -3.68 17.55
N GLY A 159 7.29 -4.47 16.67
CA GLY A 159 6.47 -5.62 17.08
C GLY A 159 7.31 -6.68 17.81
N LEU A 160 8.48 -7.03 17.25
CA LEU A 160 9.37 -8.01 17.89
C LEU A 160 9.93 -7.53 19.23
N ARG A 161 10.37 -6.26 19.29
CA ARG A 161 10.87 -5.66 20.54
C ARG A 161 9.83 -5.72 21.67
N ALA A 162 8.58 -5.36 21.37
CA ALA A 162 7.53 -5.36 22.37
C ALA A 162 7.24 -6.77 22.90
N LEU A 163 7.18 -7.77 22.01
CA LEU A 163 6.91 -9.15 22.40
C LEU A 163 8.08 -9.78 23.21
N ILE A 164 9.33 -9.45 22.88
CA ILE A 164 10.49 -9.97 23.64
C ILE A 164 10.65 -9.26 24.97
N ALA A 165 10.40 -7.94 25.04
CA ALA A 165 10.54 -7.18 26.29
C ALA A 165 9.43 -7.47 27.31
N GLY A 166 8.27 -7.98 26.87
CA GLY A 166 7.14 -8.33 27.71
C GLY A 166 7.14 -9.80 28.17
N ALA A 167 8.08 -10.59 27.66
CA ALA A 167 8.29 -11.99 28.06
C ALA A 167 9.31 -12.08 29.22
#